data_c43239facffb25a2d83be3f56e91a5b2
#
_entry.id   c43239facffb25a2d83be3f56e91a5b2
#
_cell.length_a   1.000
_cell.length_b   1.000
_cell.length_c   1.000
_cell.angle_alpha   90.00
_cell.angle_beta   90.00
_cell.angle_gamma   90.00
#
_symmetry.space_group_name_H-M   'P 1'
#
loop_
_entity.id
_entity.type
_entity.pdbx_description
1 polymer ?
#
loop_
_entity_poly.entity_id
_entity_poly.type
_entity_poly.pdbx_seq_one_letter_code
_entity_poly.pdbx_strand_id
1 'polypeptide(L)'
;MKNCFSNATVLWSEREILRRECLVREIPVLLLDTWRELNPAVQMERTETPILTPAEQLRGHIEAKFDLIDAGRRGYLRPETTAGTFEAMRLRFDQEAQMKKRLPFCMWQVGLSFRDEEKPDTMRASKLRLVQFYQMEFQLFASHGSKAPYIEKALDVLTKVYGGSAIDADELPHYSERTIDWRIGGLEVAGCSVRKDWPHGVVFEVAIGIDRLVALQTQS
;
A
#
# COMPACT_ATOMS: atom_id res chain seq x y z
N MET A 1 7.42 -28.56 6.90
CA MET A 1 7.47 -27.40 5.99
C MET A 1 6.83 -27.83 4.67
N LYS A 2 5.57 -27.40 4.43
CA LYS A 2 4.96 -27.57 3.10
C LYS A 2 5.75 -26.65 2.16
N ASN A 3 6.18 -27.17 1.00
CA ASN A 3 6.90 -26.41 -0.02
C ASN A 3 6.02 -25.23 -0.48
N CYS A 4 6.23 -24.03 0.07
CA CYS A 4 5.55 -22.81 -0.32
C CYS A 4 5.87 -22.37 -1.76
N PHE A 5 6.87 -22.95 -2.36
CA PHE A 5 7.25 -22.74 -3.75
C PHE A 5 6.69 -23.89 -4.60
N SER A 6 5.37 -23.87 -4.87
CA SER A 6 4.87 -24.73 -5.96
C SER A 6 5.58 -24.33 -7.25
N ASN A 7 5.91 -25.31 -8.09
CA ASN A 7 6.77 -25.22 -9.28
C ASN A 7 6.33 -24.24 -10.40
N ALA A 8 5.37 -23.35 -10.13
CA ALA A 8 4.92 -22.36 -11.10
C ALA A 8 5.79 -21.10 -11.00
N THR A 9 6.77 -20.98 -11.87
CA THR A 9 7.52 -19.75 -12.05
C THR A 9 6.63 -18.72 -12.75
N VAL A 10 6.30 -17.63 -12.06
CA VAL A 10 5.61 -16.50 -12.68
C VAL A 10 6.65 -15.62 -13.37
N LEU A 11 6.58 -15.55 -14.70
CA LEU A 11 7.49 -14.74 -15.49
C LEU A 11 6.78 -13.44 -15.92
N TRP A 12 7.46 -12.32 -15.69
CA TRP A 12 7.05 -11.01 -16.18
C TRP A 12 7.72 -10.74 -17.53
N SER A 13 6.92 -10.42 -18.54
CA SER A 13 7.44 -9.97 -19.83
C SER A 13 8.08 -8.58 -19.73
N GLU A 14 8.93 -8.23 -20.68
CA GLU A 14 9.51 -6.89 -20.77
C GLU A 14 8.43 -5.80 -20.77
N ARG A 15 7.34 -5.99 -21.53
CA ARG A 15 6.21 -5.07 -21.58
C ARG A 15 5.60 -4.83 -20.19
N GLU A 16 5.43 -5.89 -19.39
CA GLU A 16 4.87 -5.79 -18.04
C GLU A 16 5.85 -5.11 -17.08
N ILE A 17 7.13 -5.39 -17.19
CA ILE A 17 8.18 -4.73 -16.40
C ILE A 17 8.20 -3.23 -16.69
N LEU A 18 8.23 -2.85 -17.97
CA LEU A 18 8.19 -1.44 -18.38
C LEU A 18 6.90 -0.76 -17.91
N ARG A 19 5.73 -1.45 -18.01
CA ARG A 19 4.48 -0.89 -17.50
C ARG A 19 4.52 -0.64 -15.99
N ARG A 20 5.08 -1.57 -15.22
CA ARG A 20 5.29 -1.39 -13.78
C ARG A 20 6.16 -0.16 -13.48
N GLU A 21 7.26 0.01 -14.19
CA GLU A 21 8.15 1.16 -14.03
C GLU A 21 7.45 2.48 -14.37
N CYS A 22 6.61 2.50 -15.41
CA CYS A 22 5.79 3.67 -15.74
C CYS A 22 4.83 4.00 -14.59
N LEU A 23 4.06 3.02 -14.08
CA LEU A 23 3.13 3.22 -12.98
C LEU A 23 3.82 3.76 -11.72
N VAL A 24 5.03 3.26 -11.40
CA VAL A 24 5.83 3.72 -10.27
C VAL A 24 6.22 5.20 -10.38
N ARG A 25 6.29 5.74 -11.60
CA ARG A 25 6.59 7.17 -11.84
C ARG A 25 5.32 8.02 -11.94
N GLU A 26 4.28 7.49 -12.58
CA GLU A 26 3.03 8.22 -12.88
C GLU A 26 2.16 8.43 -11.63
N ILE A 27 1.92 7.36 -10.86
CA ILE A 27 0.96 7.40 -9.74
C ILE A 27 1.36 8.40 -8.65
N PRO A 28 2.63 8.49 -8.19
CA PRO A 28 3.01 9.48 -7.18
C PRO A 28 2.78 10.92 -7.61
N VAL A 29 3.05 11.24 -8.87
CA VAL A 29 2.80 12.58 -9.43
C VAL A 29 1.31 12.86 -9.45
N LEU A 30 0.52 11.93 -9.97
CA LEU A 30 -0.93 12.05 -10.06
C LEU A 30 -1.59 12.27 -8.70
N LEU A 31 -1.21 11.51 -7.68
CA LEU A 31 -1.74 11.66 -6.32
C LEU A 31 -1.29 12.96 -5.66
N LEU A 32 -0.01 13.34 -5.81
CA LEU A 32 0.50 14.59 -5.24
C LEU A 32 -0.23 15.81 -5.81
N ASP A 33 -0.41 15.87 -7.12
CA ASP A 33 -1.12 16.97 -7.79
C ASP A 33 -2.57 17.03 -7.31
N THR A 34 -3.27 15.89 -7.26
CA THR A 34 -4.64 15.77 -6.75
C THR A 34 -4.77 16.24 -5.30
N TRP A 35 -3.84 15.86 -4.44
CA TRP A 35 -3.88 16.25 -3.03
C TRP A 35 -3.51 17.73 -2.81
N ARG A 36 -2.66 18.30 -3.68
CA ARG A 36 -2.34 19.74 -3.65
C ARG A 36 -3.49 20.62 -4.12
N GLU A 37 -4.42 20.12 -4.90
CA GLU A 37 -5.68 20.81 -5.19
C GLU A 37 -6.52 21.01 -3.92
N LEU A 38 -6.48 20.05 -2.98
CA LEU A 38 -7.15 20.16 -1.67
C LEU A 38 -6.37 21.01 -0.67
N ASN A 39 -5.06 20.84 -0.67
CA ASN A 39 -4.16 21.58 0.23
C ASN A 39 -2.79 21.75 -0.43
N PRO A 40 -2.46 22.96 -0.91
CA PRO A 40 -1.18 23.24 -1.57
C PRO A 40 0.07 22.98 -0.71
N ALA A 41 -0.08 22.88 0.62
CA ALA A 41 1.01 22.59 1.55
C ALA A 41 1.39 21.10 1.59
N VAL A 42 0.65 20.19 0.94
CA VAL A 42 0.99 18.78 0.91
C VAL A 42 2.38 18.56 0.33
N GLN A 43 3.22 17.93 1.11
CA GLN A 43 4.55 17.47 0.72
C GLN A 43 4.55 15.96 0.61
N MET A 44 5.34 15.42 -0.32
CA MET A 44 5.46 13.99 -0.54
C MET A 44 6.92 13.60 -0.68
N GLU A 45 7.31 12.51 0.00
CA GLU A 45 8.66 11.99 -0.04
C GLU A 45 8.64 10.46 -0.21
N ARG A 46 9.50 9.97 -1.09
CA ARG A 46 9.75 8.53 -1.23
C ARG A 46 10.66 8.06 -0.11
N THR A 47 10.30 6.93 0.49
CA THR A 47 11.13 6.21 1.44
C THR A 47 11.33 4.77 0.98
N GLU A 48 12.32 4.10 1.56
CA GLU A 48 12.53 2.67 1.39
C GLU A 48 12.84 2.07 2.76
N THR A 49 12.17 0.98 3.09
CA THR A 49 12.33 0.31 4.37
C THR A 49 12.70 -1.17 4.16
N PRO A 50 13.36 -1.79 5.15
CA PRO A 50 13.81 -3.18 5.03
C PRO A 50 12.67 -4.15 4.73
N ILE A 51 12.98 -5.20 3.96
CA ILE A 51 12.08 -6.33 3.72
C ILE A 51 11.89 -7.17 4.99
N LEU A 52 12.96 -7.30 5.78
CA LEU A 52 12.90 -7.98 7.07
C LEU A 52 12.37 -7.01 8.12
N THR A 53 11.23 -7.35 8.73
CA THR A 53 10.55 -6.50 9.70
C THR A 53 10.48 -7.23 11.04
N PRO A 54 10.97 -6.60 12.13
CA PRO A 54 10.83 -7.14 13.48
C PRO A 54 9.35 -7.31 13.86
N ALA A 55 9.04 -8.34 14.65
CA ALA A 55 7.66 -8.64 15.06
C ALA A 55 6.96 -7.47 15.75
N GLU A 56 7.69 -6.72 16.57
CA GLU A 56 7.17 -5.55 17.28
C GLU A 56 6.72 -4.41 16.36
N GLN A 57 7.34 -4.26 15.19
CA GLN A 57 6.93 -3.25 14.20
C GLN A 57 5.68 -3.64 13.42
N LEU A 58 5.36 -4.94 13.35
CA LEU A 58 4.17 -5.40 12.68
C LEU A 58 2.90 -5.23 13.52
N ARG A 59 3.05 -5.22 14.86
CA ARG A 59 1.93 -5.18 15.79
C ARG A 59 1.12 -3.88 15.64
N GLY A 60 -0.19 -4.04 15.45
CA GLY A 60 -1.11 -2.91 15.37
C GLY A 60 -1.22 -2.25 13.99
N HIS A 61 -0.31 -2.56 13.05
CA HIS A 61 -0.30 -1.94 11.73
C HIS A 61 -0.79 -2.84 10.61
N ILE A 62 -0.87 -4.15 10.84
CA ILE A 62 -1.30 -5.13 9.85
C ILE A 62 -2.54 -5.89 10.31
N GLU A 63 -3.29 -6.42 9.37
CA GLU A 63 -4.41 -7.30 9.69
C GLU A 63 -3.91 -8.65 10.21
N ALA A 64 -4.58 -9.17 11.27
CA ALA A 64 -4.26 -10.47 11.85
C ALA A 64 -4.46 -11.64 10.88
N LYS A 65 -5.23 -11.44 9.81
CA LYS A 65 -5.49 -12.45 8.77
C LYS A 65 -4.33 -12.71 7.83
N PHE A 66 -3.29 -11.86 7.85
CA PHE A 66 -2.12 -12.09 6.99
C PHE A 66 -1.28 -13.23 7.53
N ASP A 67 -1.10 -14.26 6.73
CA ASP A 67 -0.15 -15.31 7.02
C ASP A 67 1.28 -14.79 6.78
N LEU A 68 2.00 -14.60 7.87
CA LEU A 68 3.35 -14.03 7.86
C LEU A 68 4.38 -15.10 7.52
N ILE A 69 5.33 -14.76 6.65
CA ILE A 69 6.46 -15.62 6.32
C ILE A 69 7.58 -15.37 7.33
N ASP A 70 7.83 -16.36 8.18
CA ASP A 70 8.87 -16.31 9.21
C ASP A 70 10.28 -16.35 8.59
N ALA A 71 11.10 -15.38 8.95
CA ALA A 71 12.51 -15.27 8.59
C ALA A 71 13.45 -15.66 9.74
N GLY A 72 12.95 -16.42 10.70
CA GLY A 72 13.69 -16.92 11.87
C GLY A 72 13.99 -15.81 12.87
N ARG A 73 15.21 -15.81 13.43
CA ARG A 73 15.62 -14.84 14.46
C ARG A 73 15.60 -13.38 14.02
N ARG A 74 15.45 -13.11 12.72
CA ARG A 74 15.47 -11.77 12.12
C ARG A 74 14.09 -11.14 12.01
N GLY A 75 13.01 -11.85 12.36
CA GLY A 75 11.62 -11.40 12.25
C GLY A 75 10.90 -12.04 11.06
N TYR A 76 10.12 -11.26 10.35
CA TYR A 76 9.25 -11.70 9.26
C TYR A 76 9.59 -10.99 7.95
N LEU A 77 9.30 -11.64 6.82
CA LEU A 77 9.20 -10.92 5.55
C LEU A 77 7.96 -10.02 5.62
N ARG A 78 8.11 -8.74 5.31
CA ARG A 78 7.03 -7.76 5.44
C ARG A 78 5.82 -8.14 4.57
N PRO A 79 4.60 -8.19 5.13
CA PRO A 79 3.38 -8.48 4.38
C PRO A 79 2.88 -7.27 3.57
N GLU A 80 3.33 -6.07 3.94
CA GLU A 80 3.04 -4.77 3.36
C GLU A 80 4.12 -3.76 3.77
N THR A 81 4.11 -2.58 3.18
CA THR A 81 5.15 -1.57 3.45
C THR A 81 4.79 -0.62 4.59
N THR A 82 3.54 -0.63 5.07
CA THR A 82 2.99 0.30 6.06
C THR A 82 3.80 0.39 7.34
N ALA A 83 4.11 -0.75 7.97
CA ALA A 83 4.83 -0.78 9.25
C ALA A 83 6.18 -0.04 9.18
N GLY A 84 6.92 -0.23 8.09
CA GLY A 84 8.18 0.46 7.86
C GLY A 84 8.00 1.96 7.65
N THR A 85 6.97 2.38 6.92
CA THR A 85 6.66 3.81 6.69
C THR A 85 6.26 4.51 8.00
N PHE A 86 5.46 3.85 8.83
CA PHE A 86 5.08 4.37 10.14
C PHE A 86 6.31 4.55 11.05
N GLU A 87 7.21 3.57 11.08
CA GLU A 87 8.45 3.68 11.85
C GLU A 87 9.35 4.81 11.34
N ALA A 88 9.50 4.95 10.02
CA ALA A 88 10.26 6.05 9.43
C ALA A 88 9.66 7.42 9.79
N MET A 89 8.32 7.53 9.79
CA MET A 89 7.65 8.77 10.20
C MET A 89 7.78 9.03 11.71
N ARG A 90 7.69 8.00 12.55
CA ARG A 90 7.92 8.10 13.99
C ARG A 90 9.30 8.65 14.29
N LEU A 91 10.34 8.10 13.66
CA LEU A 91 11.71 8.58 13.82
C LEU A 91 11.85 10.06 13.44
N ARG A 92 11.18 10.51 12.38
CA ARG A 92 11.17 11.93 11.99
C ARG A 92 10.48 12.81 13.02
N PHE A 93 9.35 12.37 13.57
CA PHE A 93 8.66 13.11 14.62
C PHE A 93 9.50 13.25 15.88
N ASP A 94 10.28 12.23 16.21
CA ASP A 94 11.19 12.24 17.38
C ASP A 94 12.42 13.14 17.14
N GLN A 95 12.91 13.21 15.91
CA GLN A 95 14.16 13.92 15.58
C GLN A 95 13.97 15.34 15.08
N GLU A 96 12.85 15.62 14.42
CA GLU A 96 12.57 16.90 13.76
C GLU A 96 11.48 17.68 14.51
N ALA A 97 11.83 18.62 15.38
CA ALA A 97 10.88 19.44 16.14
C ALA A 97 9.84 20.19 15.27
N GLN A 98 10.16 20.41 14.00
CA GLN A 98 9.29 21.09 13.04
C GLN A 98 8.36 20.14 12.28
N MET A 99 8.46 18.82 12.44
CA MET A 99 7.71 17.85 11.62
C MET A 99 6.19 18.03 11.77
N LYS A 100 5.70 18.34 12.97
CA LYS A 100 4.27 18.65 13.22
C LYS A 100 3.75 19.82 12.39
N LYS A 101 4.62 20.80 12.09
CA LYS A 101 4.26 21.96 11.27
C LYS A 101 4.27 21.68 9.77
N ARG A 102 4.83 20.56 9.37
CA ARG A 102 4.88 20.11 7.95
C ARG A 102 3.67 19.26 7.54
N LEU A 103 2.77 18.94 8.47
CA LEU A 103 1.54 18.23 8.14
C LEU A 103 0.58 19.11 7.32
N PRO A 104 -0.11 18.58 6.31
CA PRO A 104 -0.09 17.16 5.88
C PRO A 104 1.19 16.80 5.10
N PHE A 105 1.73 15.62 5.42
CA PHE A 105 2.96 15.11 4.81
C PHE A 105 2.79 13.64 4.40
N CYS A 106 3.06 13.33 3.14
CA CYS A 106 2.97 11.98 2.62
C CYS A 106 4.34 11.31 2.57
N MET A 107 4.46 10.15 3.19
CA MET A 107 5.54 9.22 2.89
C MET A 107 4.99 8.11 1.99
N TRP A 108 5.75 7.72 0.98
CA TRP A 108 5.36 6.62 0.12
C TRP A 108 6.54 5.73 -0.22
N GLN A 109 6.25 4.49 -0.50
CA GLN A 109 7.24 3.56 -1.00
C GLN A 109 6.63 2.55 -1.97
N VAL A 110 7.48 1.95 -2.79
CA VAL A 110 7.16 0.81 -3.61
C VAL A 110 8.18 -0.28 -3.32
N GLY A 111 7.73 -1.52 -3.19
CA GLY A 111 8.62 -2.63 -2.93
C GLY A 111 7.91 -3.96 -2.83
N LEU A 112 8.70 -4.98 -2.62
CA LEU A 112 8.20 -6.35 -2.43
C LEU A 112 7.51 -6.50 -1.09
N SER A 113 6.34 -7.12 -1.13
CA SER A 113 5.56 -7.60 0.00
C SER A 113 5.34 -9.10 -0.12
N PHE A 114 5.13 -9.78 1.00
CA PHE A 114 5.14 -11.24 1.08
C PHE A 114 3.98 -11.71 1.96
N ARG A 115 3.15 -12.61 1.45
CA ARG A 115 2.04 -13.21 2.20
C ARG A 115 1.96 -14.70 1.90
N ASP A 116 1.99 -15.54 2.95
CA ASP A 116 1.82 -16.99 2.79
C ASP A 116 0.32 -17.34 2.78
N GLU A 117 -0.35 -16.89 1.73
CA GLU A 117 -1.77 -17.14 1.56
C GLU A 117 -2.00 -18.52 0.93
N GLU A 118 -2.71 -19.41 1.61
CA GLU A 118 -3.21 -20.65 0.98
C GLU A 118 -4.24 -20.31 -0.10
N LYS A 119 -3.92 -20.64 -1.35
CA LYS A 119 -4.79 -20.38 -2.51
C LYS A 119 -5.07 -21.66 -3.26
N PRO A 120 -6.25 -21.78 -3.89
CA PRO A 120 -6.53 -22.84 -4.83
C PRO A 120 -5.45 -22.90 -5.92
N ASP A 121 -5.07 -24.09 -6.36
CA ASP A 121 -3.98 -24.30 -7.33
C ASP A 121 -4.17 -23.50 -8.63
N THR A 122 -5.41 -23.30 -9.06
CA THR A 122 -5.77 -22.50 -10.24
C THR A 122 -5.40 -21.02 -10.12
N MET A 123 -5.25 -20.48 -8.90
CA MET A 123 -4.86 -19.08 -8.66
C MET A 123 -3.36 -18.91 -8.43
N ARG A 124 -2.62 -19.97 -8.08
CA ARG A 124 -1.18 -19.90 -7.79
C ARG A 124 -0.33 -19.50 -8.99
N ALA A 125 -0.76 -19.85 -10.19
CA ALA A 125 -0.12 -19.45 -11.44
C ALA A 125 -0.57 -18.06 -11.95
N SER A 126 -1.52 -17.42 -11.27
CA SER A 126 -2.08 -16.15 -11.70
C SER A 126 -1.25 -14.99 -11.17
N LYS A 127 -0.87 -14.06 -12.04
CA LYS A 127 -0.24 -12.77 -11.68
C LYS A 127 -1.14 -11.87 -10.82
N LEU A 128 -2.41 -12.25 -10.65
CA LEU A 128 -3.39 -11.50 -9.87
C LEU A 128 -3.28 -11.75 -8.36
N ARG A 129 -2.62 -12.86 -7.96
CA ARG A 129 -2.45 -13.22 -6.55
C ARG A 129 -1.17 -14.01 -6.33
N LEU A 130 -0.17 -13.34 -5.82
CA LEU A 130 1.20 -13.84 -5.66
C LEU A 130 1.58 -13.88 -4.18
N VAL A 131 2.41 -14.85 -3.79
CA VAL A 131 3.05 -14.90 -2.46
C VAL A 131 4.05 -13.75 -2.31
N GLN A 132 4.73 -13.39 -3.39
CA GLN A 132 5.64 -12.25 -3.47
C GLN A 132 5.14 -11.32 -4.57
N PHE A 133 4.88 -10.06 -4.24
CA PHE A 133 4.32 -9.07 -5.17
C PHE A 133 4.83 -7.66 -4.88
N TYR A 134 4.82 -6.82 -5.90
CA TYR A 134 5.10 -5.39 -5.73
C TYR A 134 3.83 -4.67 -5.26
N GLN A 135 4.00 -3.91 -4.20
CA GLN A 135 3.01 -3.03 -3.63
C GLN A 135 3.54 -1.59 -3.59
N MET A 136 2.67 -0.62 -3.85
CA MET A 136 2.96 0.80 -3.70
C MET A 136 2.00 1.37 -2.68
N GLU A 137 2.52 1.98 -1.64
CA GLU A 137 1.72 2.54 -0.55
C GLU A 137 2.08 3.98 -0.29
N PHE A 138 1.03 4.76 -0.06
CA PHE A 138 1.09 6.17 0.31
C PHE A 138 0.43 6.34 1.66
N GLN A 139 1.15 6.88 2.63
CA GLN A 139 0.62 7.25 3.92
C GLN A 139 0.70 8.77 4.05
N LEU A 140 -0.45 9.44 3.90
CA LEU A 140 -0.58 10.88 4.09
C LEU A 140 -0.93 11.16 5.56
N PHE A 141 0.07 11.53 6.33
CA PHE A 141 -0.05 11.92 7.73
C PHE A 141 -0.64 13.32 7.84
N ALA A 142 -1.71 13.48 8.61
CA ALA A 142 -2.39 14.75 8.83
C ALA A 142 -2.70 14.97 10.32
N SER A 143 -2.96 16.21 10.70
CA SER A 143 -3.29 16.56 12.07
C SER A 143 -4.59 15.90 12.52
N HIS A 144 -4.76 15.75 13.85
CA HIS A 144 -6.01 15.27 14.45
C HIS A 144 -7.22 16.06 13.92
N GLY A 145 -8.30 15.34 13.65
CA GLY A 145 -9.55 15.91 13.18
C GLY A 145 -9.56 16.37 11.72
N SER A 146 -8.50 16.11 10.95
CA SER A 146 -8.52 16.32 9.49
C SER A 146 -9.62 15.48 8.85
N LYS A 147 -10.55 16.14 8.12
CA LYS A 147 -11.65 15.52 7.38
C LYS A 147 -11.54 15.76 5.87
N ALA A 148 -10.36 16.14 5.41
CA ALA A 148 -10.14 16.38 3.98
C ALA A 148 -10.35 15.08 3.18
N PRO A 149 -11.03 15.14 2.02
CA PRO A 149 -11.41 13.97 1.22
C PRO A 149 -10.23 13.43 0.40
N TYR A 150 -9.09 13.18 1.04
CA TYR A 150 -7.87 12.74 0.35
C TYR A 150 -8.02 11.37 -0.30
N ILE A 151 -8.74 10.44 0.35
CA ILE A 151 -8.99 9.10 -0.19
C ILE A 151 -9.96 9.16 -1.36
N GLU A 152 -11.08 9.86 -1.20
CA GLU A 152 -12.08 10.01 -2.26
C GLU A 152 -11.46 10.62 -3.52
N LYS A 153 -10.65 11.66 -3.37
CA LYS A 153 -9.98 12.31 -4.49
C LYS A 153 -8.91 11.42 -5.13
N ALA A 154 -8.17 10.65 -4.34
CA ALA A 154 -7.24 9.66 -4.87
C ALA A 154 -8.00 8.61 -5.71
N LEU A 155 -9.11 8.08 -5.19
CA LEU A 155 -9.94 7.10 -5.88
C LEU A 155 -10.58 7.68 -7.16
N ASP A 156 -11.08 8.92 -7.12
CA ASP A 156 -11.64 9.62 -8.28
C ASP A 156 -10.62 9.68 -9.43
N VAL A 157 -9.39 10.11 -9.13
CA VAL A 157 -8.36 10.24 -10.16
C VAL A 157 -7.82 8.89 -10.63
N LEU A 158 -7.63 7.93 -9.74
CA LEU A 158 -7.19 6.57 -10.12
C LEU A 158 -8.24 5.88 -11.00
N THR A 159 -9.52 5.98 -10.64
CA THR A 159 -10.64 5.43 -11.42
C THR A 159 -10.74 6.10 -12.79
N LYS A 160 -10.58 7.43 -12.85
CA LYS A 160 -10.60 8.19 -14.10
C LYS A 160 -9.48 7.79 -15.05
N VAL A 161 -8.27 7.56 -14.53
CA VAL A 161 -7.08 7.28 -15.35
C VAL A 161 -6.95 5.79 -15.70
N TYR A 162 -7.25 4.91 -14.78
CA TYR A 162 -6.99 3.47 -14.93
C TYR A 162 -8.25 2.61 -15.00
N GLY A 163 -9.44 3.22 -14.85
CA GLY A 163 -10.71 2.52 -14.84
C GLY A 163 -11.08 1.92 -13.49
N GLY A 164 -12.15 1.13 -13.46
CA GLY A 164 -12.64 0.46 -12.27
C GLY A 164 -13.68 1.26 -11.49
N SER A 165 -13.90 0.90 -10.24
CA SER A 165 -14.86 1.52 -9.32
C SER A 165 -14.36 1.49 -7.88
N ALA A 166 -14.82 2.46 -7.08
CA ALA A 166 -14.59 2.52 -5.65
C ALA A 166 -15.81 1.91 -4.92
N ILE A 167 -15.57 1.01 -3.98
CA ILE A 167 -16.61 0.30 -3.22
C ILE A 167 -16.21 0.31 -1.75
N ASP A 168 -17.09 0.72 -0.84
CA ASP A 168 -16.83 0.61 0.60
C ASP A 168 -16.54 -0.86 0.95
N ALA A 169 -15.51 -1.09 1.76
CA ALA A 169 -15.13 -2.44 2.17
C ALA A 169 -16.19 -3.05 3.10
N ASP A 170 -16.47 -4.35 2.92
CA ASP A 170 -17.46 -5.07 3.72
C ASP A 170 -17.04 -5.18 5.19
N GLU A 171 -15.72 -5.28 5.45
CA GLU A 171 -15.15 -5.37 6.79
C GLU A 171 -14.07 -4.31 6.97
N LEU A 172 -14.07 -3.66 8.14
CA LEU A 172 -13.07 -2.66 8.49
C LEU A 172 -11.88 -3.31 9.22
N PRO A 173 -10.65 -3.08 8.77
CA PRO A 173 -9.48 -3.39 9.57
C PRO A 173 -9.52 -2.68 10.93
N HIS A 174 -8.97 -3.32 11.96
CA HIS A 174 -9.01 -2.79 13.34
C HIS A 174 -8.36 -1.40 13.48
N TYR A 175 -7.44 -1.06 12.60
CA TYR A 175 -6.73 0.22 12.55
C TYR A 175 -7.48 1.31 11.75
N SER A 176 -8.57 0.96 11.07
CA SER A 176 -9.27 1.88 10.16
C SER A 176 -10.60 2.37 10.75
N GLU A 177 -10.96 3.60 10.43
CA GLU A 177 -12.30 4.16 10.63
C GLU A 177 -13.18 3.99 9.38
N ARG A 178 -12.54 3.94 8.21
CA ARG A 178 -13.18 3.72 6.92
C ARG A 178 -12.20 3.12 5.95
N THR A 179 -12.65 2.16 5.16
CA THR A 179 -11.86 1.55 4.08
C THR A 179 -12.70 1.49 2.81
N ILE A 180 -12.11 1.87 1.70
CA ILE A 180 -12.71 1.81 0.37
C ILE A 180 -11.76 1.00 -0.51
N ASP A 181 -12.30 -0.01 -1.17
CA ASP A 181 -11.58 -0.79 -2.17
C ASP A 181 -11.69 -0.14 -3.54
N TRP A 182 -10.59 -0.01 -4.24
CA TRP A 182 -10.59 0.24 -5.68
C TRP A 182 -10.54 -1.09 -6.43
N ARG A 183 -11.54 -1.36 -7.26
CA ARG A 183 -11.69 -2.63 -7.98
C ARG A 183 -11.73 -2.42 -9.48
N ILE A 184 -11.03 -3.29 -10.22
CA ILE A 184 -11.05 -3.37 -11.69
C ILE A 184 -11.51 -4.78 -12.07
N GLY A 185 -12.57 -4.91 -12.87
CA GLY A 185 -13.12 -6.21 -13.25
C GLY A 185 -13.55 -7.08 -12.05
N GLY A 186 -14.01 -6.45 -10.96
CA GLY A 186 -14.39 -7.12 -9.72
C GLY A 186 -13.23 -7.50 -8.78
N LEU A 187 -11.98 -7.33 -9.21
CA LEU A 187 -10.79 -7.60 -8.40
C LEU A 187 -10.33 -6.34 -7.68
N GLU A 188 -10.09 -6.46 -6.39
CA GLU A 188 -9.45 -5.40 -5.60
C GLU A 188 -8.04 -5.13 -6.10
N VAL A 189 -7.76 -3.87 -6.46
CA VAL A 189 -6.44 -3.39 -6.90
C VAL A 189 -5.78 -2.56 -5.81
N ALA A 190 -6.58 -1.81 -5.05
CA ALA A 190 -6.09 -1.06 -3.90
C ALA A 190 -7.08 -1.09 -2.74
N GLY A 191 -6.55 -1.09 -1.53
CA GLY A 191 -7.28 -0.73 -0.31
C GLY A 191 -6.91 0.70 0.10
N CYS A 192 -7.92 1.52 0.37
CA CYS A 192 -7.73 2.92 0.77
C CYS A 192 -8.38 3.12 2.14
N SER A 193 -7.61 3.53 3.14
CA SER A 193 -8.06 3.56 4.54
C SER A 193 -7.84 4.89 5.21
N VAL A 194 -8.83 5.32 6.00
CA VAL A 194 -8.65 6.37 7.02
C VAL A 194 -8.19 5.67 8.30
N ARG A 195 -6.90 5.78 8.60
CA ARG A 195 -6.27 5.05 9.71
C ARG A 195 -6.22 5.89 10.99
N LYS A 196 -6.51 5.23 12.12
CA LYS A 196 -6.53 5.81 13.48
C LYS A 196 -5.37 5.35 14.37
N ASP A 197 -4.48 4.51 13.86
CA ASP A 197 -3.36 3.92 14.60
C ASP A 197 -2.11 4.82 14.67
N TRP A 198 -2.20 6.06 14.18
CA TRP A 198 -1.16 7.07 14.31
C TRP A 198 -1.41 7.99 15.52
N PRO A 199 -0.50 8.03 16.53
CA PRO A 199 -0.76 8.73 17.78
C PRO A 199 -0.77 10.26 17.67
N HIS A 200 -0.28 10.81 16.56
CA HIS A 200 -0.16 12.27 16.38
C HIS A 200 -1.16 12.85 15.35
N GLY A 201 -2.14 12.04 14.94
CA GLY A 201 -3.12 12.51 13.94
C GLY A 201 -3.91 11.39 13.29
N VAL A 202 -4.25 11.59 12.04
CA VAL A 202 -4.92 10.62 11.17
C VAL A 202 -4.01 10.33 9.97
N VAL A 203 -4.09 9.13 9.42
CA VAL A 203 -3.38 8.78 8.19
C VAL A 203 -4.38 8.38 7.12
N PHE A 204 -4.26 9.01 5.96
CA PHE A 204 -4.98 8.64 4.75
C PHE A 204 -4.05 7.73 3.93
N GLU A 205 -4.40 6.46 3.89
CA GLU A 205 -3.60 5.43 3.22
C GLU A 205 -4.19 5.08 1.86
N VAL A 206 -3.31 4.93 0.87
CA VAL A 206 -3.63 4.35 -0.44
C VAL A 206 -2.63 3.25 -0.72
N ALA A 207 -3.07 1.99 -0.66
CA ALA A 207 -2.22 0.80 -0.81
C ALA A 207 -2.57 0.06 -2.11
N ILE A 208 -1.69 0.16 -3.12
CA ILE A 208 -1.94 -0.35 -4.47
C ILE A 208 -1.11 -1.60 -4.74
N GLY A 209 -1.77 -2.69 -5.13
CA GLY A 209 -1.13 -3.90 -5.67
C GLY A 209 -0.66 -3.66 -7.11
N ILE A 210 0.58 -3.17 -7.28
CA ILE A 210 1.11 -2.77 -8.59
C ILE A 210 1.16 -3.93 -9.57
N ASP A 211 1.59 -5.10 -9.13
CA ASP A 211 1.64 -6.28 -10.00
C ASP A 211 0.25 -6.68 -10.50
N ARG A 212 -0.78 -6.56 -9.64
CA ARG A 212 -2.17 -6.82 -10.02
C ARG A 212 -2.66 -5.80 -11.05
N LEU A 213 -2.36 -4.52 -10.86
CA LEU A 213 -2.72 -3.45 -11.81
C LEU A 213 -2.04 -3.68 -13.17
N VAL A 214 -0.74 -4.02 -13.18
CA VAL A 214 -0.01 -4.38 -14.41
C VAL A 214 -0.66 -5.56 -15.12
N ALA A 215 -0.94 -6.64 -14.40
CA ALA A 215 -1.54 -7.83 -14.99
C ALA A 215 -2.90 -7.55 -15.64
N LEU A 216 -3.76 -6.75 -14.99
CA LEU A 216 -5.06 -6.37 -15.52
C LEU A 216 -4.96 -5.49 -16.77
N GLN A 217 -3.97 -4.61 -16.85
CA GLN A 217 -3.79 -3.70 -17.99
C GLN A 217 -3.10 -4.34 -19.20
N THR A 218 -2.39 -5.45 -19.00
CA THR A 218 -1.63 -6.10 -20.08
C THR A 218 -2.31 -7.35 -20.64
N GLN A 219 -3.39 -7.81 -20.02
CA GLN A 219 -4.22 -8.92 -20.51
C GLN A 219 -5.26 -8.50 -21.57
N SER A 220 -5.38 -7.20 -21.86
CA SER A 220 -6.29 -6.64 -22.85
C SER A 220 -5.65 -6.44 -24.22
#